data_99c9d0bbf47f1ab31ff293ce6c52f013
#
_entry.id   99c9d0bbf47f1ab31ff293ce6c52f013
#
_cell.length_a   1.000
_cell.length_b   1.000
_cell.length_c   1.000
_cell.angle_alpha   90.00
_cell.angle_beta   90.00
_cell.angle_gamma   90.00
#
_symmetry.space_group_name_H-M   'P 1'
#
loop_
_entity.id
_entity.type
_entity.pdbx_description
1 polymer ?
#
loop_
_entity_poly.entity_id
_entity_poly.type
_entity_poly.pdbx_seq_one_letter_code
_entity_poly.pdbx_strand_id
1 'polypeptide(L)'
;MKKLSNIFENHNNINITFGEEIQIEDKEAVMLPVIVNGVEMSTDDIKFSITPEYLDNKFYYRPDIFIKKELRGKGLGYNIYKAFIHEFGNVISPDAFRDNNVEIPKIYNRLAKEPDIVVERKPGGYYAYLKSQR
;
A
#
# COMPACT_ATOMS: atom_id res chain seq x y z
N MET A 1 25.33 8.56 2.69
CA MET A 1 24.17 7.75 2.28
C MET A 1 23.81 6.75 3.38
N LYS A 2 22.56 6.73 3.80
CA LYS A 2 22.12 5.73 4.77
C LYS A 2 22.08 4.35 4.15
N LYS A 3 22.61 3.37 4.86
CA LYS A 3 22.45 1.97 4.46
C LYS A 3 20.99 1.56 4.69
N LEU A 4 20.47 0.66 3.87
CA LEU A 4 19.10 0.15 4.04
C LEU A 4 18.88 -0.42 5.44
N SER A 5 19.87 -1.11 6.00
CA SER A 5 19.74 -1.68 7.34
C SER A 5 19.50 -0.61 8.41
N ASN A 6 20.02 0.60 8.24
CA ASN A 6 19.84 1.67 9.22
C ASN A 6 18.43 2.30 9.15
N ILE A 7 17.77 2.20 7.99
CA ILE A 7 16.42 2.73 7.82
C ILE A 7 15.44 1.95 8.69
N PHE A 8 15.70 0.67 8.91
CA PHE A 8 14.79 -0.26 9.60
C PHE A 8 15.23 -0.63 11.01
N GLU A 9 16.15 0.09 11.61
CA GLU A 9 16.62 -0.20 12.97
C GLU A 9 15.52 -0.22 14.01
N ASN A 10 14.51 0.65 13.81
CA ASN A 10 13.37 0.73 14.72
C ASN A 10 12.09 0.42 13.96
N HIS A 11 11.72 -0.87 13.95
CA HIS A 11 10.54 -1.36 13.23
C HIS A 11 9.22 -0.78 13.74
N ASN A 12 9.18 -0.26 14.97
CA ASN A 12 7.95 0.29 15.55
C ASN A 12 7.65 1.70 15.05
N ASN A 13 8.61 2.36 14.41
CA ASN A 13 8.48 3.75 13.98
C ASN A 13 8.72 3.89 12.48
N ILE A 14 8.15 2.99 11.69
CA ILE A 14 8.23 3.12 10.23
C ILE A 14 7.28 4.22 9.80
N ASN A 15 7.84 5.28 9.26
CA ASN A 15 7.08 6.40 8.71
C ASN A 15 7.10 6.33 7.19
N ILE A 16 5.92 6.25 6.59
CA ILE A 16 5.78 6.18 5.13
C ILE A 16 5.16 7.48 4.63
N THR A 17 5.80 8.07 3.64
CA THR A 17 5.23 9.16 2.86
C THR A 17 5.40 8.82 1.38
N PHE A 18 4.72 9.60 0.52
CA PHE A 18 4.78 9.35 -0.92
C PHE A 18 5.29 10.59 -1.64
N GLY A 19 6.08 10.38 -2.69
CA GLY A 19 6.52 11.44 -3.57
C GLY A 19 5.45 11.76 -4.61
N GLU A 20 5.79 12.64 -5.54
CA GLU A 20 4.88 13.00 -6.63
C GLU A 20 4.58 11.79 -7.52
N GLU A 21 3.31 11.65 -7.90
CA GLU A 21 2.91 10.54 -8.76
C GLU A 21 3.60 10.62 -10.12
N ILE A 22 3.95 9.43 -10.64
CA ILE A 22 4.59 9.29 -11.93
C ILE A 22 3.62 8.55 -12.84
N GLN A 23 3.22 9.19 -13.93
CA GLN A 23 2.32 8.58 -14.90
C GLN A 23 3.00 7.40 -15.58
N ILE A 24 2.35 6.25 -15.60
CA ILE A 24 2.85 5.10 -16.34
C ILE A 24 2.30 5.20 -17.77
N GLU A 25 3.20 5.22 -18.74
CA GLU A 25 2.83 5.39 -20.14
C GLU A 25 1.82 4.36 -20.60
N ASP A 26 0.79 4.82 -21.31
CA ASP A 26 -0.29 3.99 -21.88
C ASP A 26 -1.09 3.18 -20.84
N LYS A 27 -1.07 3.60 -19.57
CA LYS A 27 -1.84 2.92 -18.51
C LYS A 27 -2.58 3.92 -17.66
N GLU A 28 -3.70 3.48 -17.09
CA GLU A 28 -4.43 4.28 -16.11
C GLU A 28 -3.71 4.31 -14.76
N ALA A 29 -2.81 3.35 -14.54
CA ALA A 29 -2.05 3.27 -13.29
C ALA A 29 -1.04 4.39 -13.18
N VAL A 30 -0.84 4.87 -11.96
CA VAL A 30 0.26 5.79 -11.65
C VAL A 30 1.16 5.15 -10.60
N MET A 31 2.43 5.49 -10.64
CA MET A 31 3.39 5.01 -9.65
C MET A 31 3.58 6.09 -8.60
N LEU A 32 3.59 5.68 -7.33
CA LEU A 32 3.90 6.56 -6.22
C LEU A 32 5.26 6.20 -5.64
N PRO A 33 6.24 7.09 -5.71
CA PRO A 33 7.50 6.87 -5.00
C PRO A 33 7.24 6.68 -3.50
N VAL A 34 7.84 5.67 -2.92
CA VAL A 34 7.67 5.36 -1.50
C VAL A 34 8.87 5.90 -0.73
N ILE A 35 8.60 6.72 0.27
CA ILE A 35 9.62 7.32 1.12
C ILE A 35 9.49 6.69 2.50
N VAL A 36 10.55 5.98 2.93
CA VAL A 36 10.58 5.29 4.21
C VAL A 36 11.52 6.04 5.14
N ASN A 37 10.97 6.55 6.23
CA ASN A 37 11.73 7.32 7.23
C ASN A 37 12.59 8.42 6.59
N GLY A 38 12.00 9.13 5.61
CA GLY A 38 12.65 10.25 4.92
C GLY A 38 13.56 9.85 3.78
N VAL A 39 13.67 8.56 3.47
CA VAL A 39 14.53 8.06 2.38
C VAL A 39 13.67 7.53 1.25
N GLU A 40 13.82 8.12 0.05
CA GLU A 40 13.09 7.63 -1.12
C GLU A 40 13.66 6.29 -1.56
N MET A 41 12.78 5.31 -1.68
CA MET A 41 13.18 3.96 -2.07
C MET A 41 13.25 3.85 -3.59
N SER A 42 14.27 3.14 -4.06
CA SER A 42 14.37 2.83 -5.49
C SER A 42 13.23 1.89 -5.90
N THR A 43 12.79 1.96 -7.15
CA THR A 43 11.76 1.07 -7.66
C THR A 43 12.23 -0.39 -7.74
N ASP A 44 13.53 -0.62 -7.70
CA ASP A 44 14.07 -1.98 -7.61
C ASP A 44 13.87 -2.57 -6.23
N ASP A 45 13.75 -1.73 -5.21
CA ASP A 45 13.55 -2.15 -3.83
C ASP A 45 12.07 -2.20 -3.44
N ILE A 46 11.34 -1.12 -3.72
CA ILE A 46 9.91 -1.03 -3.46
C ILE A 46 9.26 -0.30 -4.64
N LYS A 47 8.29 -0.95 -5.25
CA LYS A 47 7.49 -0.35 -6.32
C LYS A 47 6.03 -0.38 -5.89
N PHE A 48 5.39 0.78 -5.91
CA PHE A 48 3.99 0.91 -5.53
C PHE A 48 3.24 1.69 -6.60
N SER A 49 2.22 1.08 -7.16
CA SER A 49 1.37 1.73 -8.16
C SER A 49 -0.09 1.58 -7.77
N ILE A 50 -0.91 2.50 -8.27
CA ILE A 50 -2.34 2.50 -8.00
C ILE A 50 -3.10 2.68 -9.30
N THR A 51 -4.23 2.00 -9.40
CA THR A 51 -5.13 2.09 -10.55
C THR A 51 -6.51 2.48 -10.05
N PRO A 52 -7.16 3.48 -10.65
CA PRO A 52 -8.53 3.83 -10.26
C PRO A 52 -9.50 2.71 -10.67
N GLU A 53 -10.45 2.42 -9.79
CA GLU A 53 -11.49 1.42 -10.02
C GLU A 53 -12.84 1.98 -9.63
N TYR A 54 -13.86 1.72 -10.44
CA TYR A 54 -15.25 2.04 -10.12
C TYR A 54 -16.03 0.75 -9.97
N LEU A 55 -16.57 0.53 -8.77
CA LEU A 55 -17.38 -0.64 -8.49
C LEU A 55 -18.65 -0.19 -7.78
N ASP A 56 -19.81 -0.60 -8.31
CA ASP A 56 -21.11 -0.24 -7.73
C ASP A 56 -21.25 1.28 -7.50
N ASN A 57 -20.77 2.06 -8.47
CA ASN A 57 -20.80 3.53 -8.45
C ASN A 57 -19.94 4.14 -7.33
N LYS A 58 -19.01 3.38 -6.76
CA LYS A 58 -18.05 3.88 -5.78
C LYS A 58 -16.65 3.83 -6.34
N PHE A 59 -15.86 4.83 -5.98
CA PHE A 59 -14.48 4.96 -6.40
C PHE A 59 -13.55 4.29 -5.39
N TYR A 60 -12.62 3.49 -5.90
CA TYR A 60 -11.56 2.86 -5.12
C TYR A 60 -10.24 2.99 -5.85
N TYR A 61 -9.14 2.87 -5.10
CA TYR A 61 -7.82 2.66 -5.68
C TYR A 61 -7.46 1.20 -5.53
N ARG A 62 -6.97 0.60 -6.62
CA ARG A 62 -6.42 -0.76 -6.57
C ARG A 62 -4.90 -0.67 -6.52
N PRO A 63 -4.30 -0.93 -5.34
CA PRO A 63 -2.84 -0.88 -5.24
C PRO A 63 -2.19 -2.13 -5.79
N ASP A 64 -0.98 -1.96 -6.33
CA ASP A 64 -0.12 -3.02 -6.78
C ASP A 64 1.26 -2.74 -6.18
N ILE A 65 1.79 -3.68 -5.40
CA ILE A 65 3.00 -3.45 -4.63
C ILE A 65 4.01 -4.56 -4.87
N PHE A 66 5.27 -4.16 -5.03
CA PHE A 66 6.41 -5.05 -5.05
C PHE A 66 7.37 -4.64 -3.95
N ILE A 67 7.82 -5.59 -3.14
CA ILE A 67 8.83 -5.37 -2.11
C ILE A 67 9.94 -6.40 -2.33
N LYS A 68 11.17 -5.91 -2.47
CA LYS A 68 12.33 -6.74 -2.66
C LYS A 68 12.46 -7.75 -1.51
N LYS A 69 12.87 -8.97 -1.82
CA LYS A 69 12.92 -10.08 -0.85
C LYS A 69 13.61 -9.70 0.45
N GLU A 70 14.74 -9.01 0.39
CA GLU A 70 15.53 -8.64 1.55
C GLU A 70 14.82 -7.65 2.47
N LEU A 71 13.78 -6.99 1.96
CA LEU A 71 13.00 -6.00 2.72
C LEU A 71 11.68 -6.56 3.25
N ARG A 72 11.38 -7.83 2.97
CA ARG A 72 10.12 -8.45 3.43
C ARG A 72 10.22 -8.84 4.90
N GLY A 73 9.05 -9.04 5.53
CA GLY A 73 8.99 -9.43 6.93
C GLY A 73 9.21 -8.29 7.90
N LYS A 74 9.23 -7.04 7.42
CA LYS A 74 9.45 -5.84 8.25
C LYS A 74 8.20 -4.99 8.43
N GLY A 75 7.06 -5.47 7.92
CA GLY A 75 5.80 -4.73 8.02
C GLY A 75 5.66 -3.59 7.02
N LEU A 76 6.49 -3.55 5.98
CA LEU A 76 6.44 -2.47 4.98
C LEU A 76 5.14 -2.45 4.20
N GLY A 77 4.66 -3.60 3.74
CA GLY A 77 3.42 -3.67 2.98
C GLY A 77 2.25 -3.10 3.77
N TYR A 78 2.11 -3.52 5.01
CA TYR A 78 1.07 -3.00 5.90
C TYR A 78 1.22 -1.49 6.10
N ASN A 79 2.42 -1.01 6.40
CA ASN A 79 2.64 0.42 6.64
C ASN A 79 2.39 1.27 5.40
N ILE A 80 2.73 0.75 4.21
CA ILE A 80 2.47 1.46 2.96
C ILE A 80 0.97 1.56 2.70
N TYR A 81 0.23 0.46 2.87
CA TYR A 81 -1.23 0.46 2.69
C TYR A 81 -1.90 1.40 3.70
N LYS A 82 -1.47 1.34 4.95
CA LYS A 82 -2.03 2.21 6.00
C LYS A 82 -1.81 3.69 5.68
N ALA A 83 -0.59 4.06 5.29
CA ALA A 83 -0.28 5.43 4.90
C ALA A 83 -1.10 5.88 3.69
N PHE A 84 -1.25 4.99 2.71
CA PHE A 84 -2.04 5.28 1.52
C PHE A 84 -3.51 5.52 1.85
N ILE A 85 -4.09 4.67 2.69
CA ILE A 85 -5.50 4.82 3.09
C ILE A 85 -5.71 6.15 3.82
N HIS A 86 -4.78 6.53 4.71
CA HIS A 86 -4.90 7.78 5.45
C HIS A 86 -4.81 9.02 4.54
N GLU A 87 -4.01 8.95 3.49
CA GLU A 87 -3.79 10.10 2.61
C GLU A 87 -4.79 10.16 1.45
N PHE A 88 -5.11 9.02 0.85
CA PHE A 88 -5.88 8.99 -0.40
C PHE A 88 -7.26 8.35 -0.27
N GLY A 89 -7.47 7.49 0.71
CA GLY A 89 -8.79 6.91 0.98
C GLY A 89 -8.95 5.47 0.52
N ASN A 90 -10.06 5.16 -0.10
CA ASN A 90 -10.56 3.81 -0.33
C ASN A 90 -9.65 2.94 -1.19
N VAL A 91 -9.35 1.73 -0.71
CA VAL A 91 -8.58 0.75 -1.49
C VAL A 91 -9.37 -0.55 -1.68
N ILE A 92 -9.09 -1.23 -2.76
CA ILE A 92 -9.64 -2.54 -3.06
C ILE A 92 -8.51 -3.46 -3.53
N SER A 93 -8.52 -4.70 -3.05
CA SER A 93 -7.63 -5.76 -3.59
C SER A 93 -8.47 -6.93 -4.03
N PRO A 94 -8.74 -7.06 -5.35
CA PRO A 94 -9.56 -8.14 -5.88
C PRO A 94 -8.90 -9.51 -5.71
N ASP A 95 -9.70 -10.55 -5.48
CA ASP A 95 -9.20 -11.92 -5.35
C ASP A 95 -8.49 -12.41 -6.60
N ALA A 96 -8.93 -11.95 -7.77
CA ALA A 96 -8.34 -12.35 -9.04
C ALA A 96 -6.96 -11.73 -9.26
N PHE A 97 -6.65 -10.67 -8.54
CA PHE A 97 -5.40 -9.97 -8.65
C PHE A 97 -4.43 -10.54 -7.61
N ARG A 98 -3.44 -11.27 -8.09
CA ARG A 98 -2.47 -11.90 -7.20
C ARG A 98 -1.12 -11.22 -7.35
N ASP A 99 -0.65 -10.66 -6.26
CA ASP A 99 0.73 -10.23 -6.16
C ASP A 99 1.49 -11.33 -5.42
N ASN A 100 2.49 -11.91 -6.07
CA ASN A 100 3.27 -13.01 -5.49
C ASN A 100 4.26 -12.55 -4.44
N ASN A 101 4.44 -11.25 -4.27
CA ASN A 101 5.48 -10.68 -3.41
C ASN A 101 4.97 -10.25 -2.04
N VAL A 102 3.66 -10.11 -1.89
CA VAL A 102 3.07 -9.58 -0.66
C VAL A 102 1.85 -10.40 -0.28
N GLU A 103 1.76 -10.76 0.98
CA GLU A 103 0.62 -11.53 1.48
C GLU A 103 -0.55 -10.61 1.79
N ILE A 104 -1.39 -10.36 0.79
CA ILE A 104 -2.52 -9.44 0.87
C ILE A 104 -3.46 -9.73 2.06
N PRO A 105 -3.86 -11.00 2.30
CA PRO A 105 -4.73 -11.28 3.46
C PRO A 105 -4.11 -10.85 4.80
N LYS A 106 -2.82 -11.03 4.98
CA LYS A 106 -2.15 -10.61 6.22
C LYS A 106 -2.18 -9.10 6.39
N ILE A 107 -1.98 -8.36 5.30
CA ILE A 107 -2.04 -6.90 5.32
C ILE A 107 -3.42 -6.44 5.78
N TYR A 108 -4.49 -6.95 5.17
CA TYR A 108 -5.84 -6.54 5.52
C TYR A 108 -6.23 -6.98 6.94
N ASN A 109 -5.76 -8.14 7.39
CA ASN A 109 -6.00 -8.57 8.77
C ASN A 109 -5.36 -7.61 9.79
N ARG A 110 -4.20 -7.07 9.48
CA ARG A 110 -3.56 -6.06 10.34
C ARG A 110 -4.28 -4.72 10.25
N LEU A 111 -4.68 -4.31 9.06
CA LEU A 111 -5.45 -3.07 8.87
C LEU A 111 -6.76 -3.09 9.66
N ALA A 112 -7.39 -4.25 9.74
CA ALA A 112 -8.65 -4.41 10.48
C ALA A 112 -8.51 -4.12 11.97
N LYS A 113 -7.30 -4.18 12.51
CA LYS A 113 -7.03 -3.89 13.92
C LYS A 113 -6.83 -2.40 14.19
N GLU A 114 -6.71 -1.59 13.13
CA GLU A 114 -6.57 -0.15 13.29
C GLU A 114 -7.93 0.47 13.67
N PRO A 115 -7.96 1.35 14.69
CA PRO A 115 -9.24 1.88 15.17
C PRO A 115 -9.95 2.80 14.19
N ASP A 116 -9.24 3.38 13.25
CA ASP A 116 -9.79 4.35 12.28
C ASP A 116 -9.98 3.78 10.88
N ILE A 117 -9.67 2.51 10.67
CA ILE A 117 -9.80 1.85 9.36
C ILE A 117 -10.87 0.77 9.43
N VAL A 118 -11.75 0.76 8.44
CA VAL A 118 -12.74 -0.30 8.26
C VAL A 118 -12.26 -1.21 7.16
N VAL A 119 -12.22 -2.51 7.45
CA VAL A 119 -11.89 -3.54 6.46
C VAL A 119 -13.14 -4.39 6.23
N GLU A 120 -13.51 -4.56 4.97
CA GLU A 120 -14.63 -5.41 4.59
C GLU A 120 -14.14 -6.52 3.66
N ARG A 121 -14.59 -7.74 3.93
CA ARG A 121 -14.35 -8.89 3.05
C ARG A 121 -15.64 -9.17 2.32
N LYS A 122 -15.64 -8.94 1.02
CA LYS A 122 -16.81 -9.18 0.16
C LYS A 122 -16.46 -10.23 -0.89
N PRO A 123 -17.47 -10.87 -1.50
CA PRO A 123 -17.17 -11.72 -2.65
C PRO A 123 -16.41 -10.91 -3.69
N GLY A 124 -15.24 -11.43 -4.09
CA GLY A 124 -14.40 -10.77 -5.08
C GLY A 124 -13.21 -9.99 -4.54
N GLY A 125 -13.14 -9.69 -3.22
CA GLY A 125 -11.97 -8.98 -2.73
C GLY A 125 -12.04 -8.43 -1.33
N TYR A 126 -10.95 -7.75 -0.96
CA TYR A 126 -10.84 -6.99 0.29
C TYR A 126 -11.02 -5.52 0.00
N TYR A 127 -11.69 -4.81 0.90
CA TYR A 127 -11.92 -3.37 0.82
C TYR A 127 -11.49 -2.73 2.13
N ALA A 128 -10.86 -1.56 2.05
CA ALA A 128 -10.50 -0.81 3.25
C ALA A 128 -10.68 0.68 3.03
N TYR A 129 -11.12 1.38 4.06
CA TYR A 129 -11.35 2.82 4.01
C TYR A 129 -11.35 3.41 5.42
N LEU A 130 -11.24 4.72 5.51
CA LEU A 130 -11.31 5.40 6.80
C LEU A 130 -12.75 5.44 7.31
N LYS A 131 -12.93 5.26 8.61
CA LYS A 131 -14.27 5.33 9.23
C LYS A 131 -14.97 6.66 8.95
N SER A 132 -14.21 7.74 8.89
CA SER A 132 -14.76 9.07 8.65
C SER A 132 -15.32 9.25 7.25
N GLN A 133 -15.01 8.34 6.33
CA GLN A 133 -15.47 8.40 4.94
C GLN A 133 -16.65 7.46 4.66
N ARG A 134 -17.17 6.88 5.71
CA ARG A 134 -18.25 5.91 5.59
C ARG A 134 -19.60 6.55 5.25
#